data_1daf9346187b01bfe158eaa5608a368c
#
_entry.id   1daf9346187b01bfe158eaa5608a368c
#
_cell.length_a   1.000
_cell.length_b   1.000
_cell.length_c   1.000
_cell.angle_alpha   90.00
_cell.angle_beta   90.00
_cell.angle_gamma   90.00
#
_symmetry.space_group_name_H-M   'P 1'
#
loop_
_entity.id
_entity.type
_entity.pdbx_description
1 polymer ?
#
loop_
_entity_poly.entity_id
_entity_poly.type
_entity_poly.pdbx_seq_one_letter_code
_entity_poly.pdbx_strand_id
1 'polypeptide(L)'
;VIEERNGEIEFRVVNNDDTRESFIILTGLKCIFQKQLPKMPKDYIARLVYDRTHLSIAIVKKPLEVVGGITYRPFDQHKFAEIVFCAISSDQQVKGYGAHLMSHLKDYVKATSPVMHFLTYADNYAIGYFKKQGFTKEITLDKSLWMGYIKDYEGGTIMQCSMIPRVRYLEAGRMLLKQKETVLAKIRAFSKSDVIHQPPQTMEKRRHQNRPHVYPRDSRLRLVPRHGRARAPTAPRPQPFTTATSAFVPPNARFLLAFPEPG
;
A
#
# COMPACT_ATOMS: atom_id res chain seq x y z
N VAL A 1 0.41 11.36 -10.46
CA VAL A 1 -0.98 11.82 -10.22
C VAL A 1 -1.35 12.79 -11.35
N ILE A 2 -2.62 12.82 -11.77
CA ILE A 2 -3.07 13.73 -12.84
C ILE A 2 -2.87 15.19 -12.42
N GLU A 3 -3.24 15.52 -11.19
CA GLU A 3 -3.12 16.87 -10.59
C GLU A 3 -1.66 17.40 -10.59
N GLU A 4 -0.66 16.53 -10.43
CA GLU A 4 0.74 16.91 -10.55
C GLU A 4 1.10 17.28 -12.00
N ARG A 5 0.61 16.50 -12.98
CA ARG A 5 0.82 16.80 -14.41
C ARG A 5 0.14 18.10 -14.83
N ASN A 6 -0.99 18.41 -14.22
CA ASN A 6 -1.71 19.64 -14.45
C ASN A 6 -1.10 20.84 -13.71
N GLY A 7 -0.11 20.60 -12.85
CA GLY A 7 0.52 21.65 -12.03
C GLY A 7 -0.39 22.20 -10.91
N GLU A 8 -1.39 21.42 -10.49
CA GLU A 8 -2.27 21.74 -9.36
C GLU A 8 -1.60 21.43 -8.03
N ILE A 9 -0.78 20.37 -8.00
CA ILE A 9 0.06 19.98 -6.86
C ILE A 9 1.51 19.82 -7.29
N GLU A 10 2.41 19.97 -6.33
CA GLU A 10 3.85 19.70 -6.50
C GLU A 10 4.40 18.95 -5.28
N PHE A 11 5.47 18.20 -5.50
CA PHE A 11 6.22 17.52 -4.44
C PHE A 11 7.52 18.27 -4.20
N ARG A 12 7.61 18.93 -3.05
CA ARG A 12 8.73 19.80 -2.72
C ARG A 12 9.57 19.25 -1.60
N VAL A 13 10.88 19.17 -1.83
CA VAL A 13 11.84 18.85 -0.78
C VAL A 13 12.19 20.14 -0.03
N VAL A 14 12.02 20.10 1.26
CA VAL A 14 12.26 21.25 2.15
C VAL A 14 13.01 20.81 3.41
N ASN A 15 13.82 21.72 3.94
CA ASN A 15 14.40 21.63 5.28
C ASN A 15 14.38 23.02 5.91
N ASN A 16 14.89 23.12 7.14
CA ASN A 16 15.04 24.42 7.79
C ASN A 16 16.29 25.15 7.26
N ASP A 17 16.11 25.83 6.14
CA ASP A 17 17.13 26.66 5.44
C ASP A 17 16.98 28.15 5.70
N ASP A 18 16.20 28.53 6.72
CA ASP A 18 15.87 29.91 7.11
C ASP A 18 15.08 30.73 6.06
N THR A 19 14.63 30.10 4.97
CA THR A 19 13.76 30.77 3.99
C THR A 19 12.32 30.83 4.47
N ARG A 20 11.63 31.97 4.17
CA ARG A 20 10.21 32.13 4.52
C ARG A 20 9.32 31.03 3.93
N GLU A 21 9.61 30.63 2.72
CA GLU A 21 8.80 29.61 2.02
C GLU A 21 8.95 28.24 2.67
N SER A 22 10.18 27.83 3.00
CA SER A 22 10.44 26.58 3.74
C SER A 22 9.75 26.58 5.09
N PHE A 23 9.79 27.69 5.84
CA PHE A 23 9.07 27.80 7.11
C PHE A 23 7.56 27.67 6.98
N ILE A 24 6.94 28.22 5.93
CA ILE A 24 5.51 28.07 5.67
C ILE A 24 5.18 26.58 5.44
N ILE A 25 5.96 25.90 4.59
CA ILE A 25 5.74 24.49 4.26
C ILE A 25 5.99 23.60 5.48
N LEU A 26 7.10 23.79 6.20
CA LEU A 26 7.40 23.03 7.42
C LEU A 26 6.33 23.25 8.50
N THR A 27 5.81 24.46 8.63
CA THR A 27 4.71 24.77 9.56
C THR A 27 3.43 24.04 9.16
N GLY A 28 3.11 24.00 7.87
CA GLY A 28 1.99 23.20 7.34
C GLY A 28 2.15 21.71 7.66
N LEU A 29 3.33 21.15 7.43
CA LEU A 29 3.65 19.76 7.77
C LEU A 29 3.50 19.48 9.27
N LYS A 30 4.09 20.36 10.11
CA LYS A 30 3.95 20.26 11.57
C LYS A 30 2.49 20.20 11.99
N CYS A 31 1.64 21.08 11.47
CA CYS A 31 0.22 21.11 11.80
C CYS A 31 -0.51 19.81 11.37
N ILE A 32 -0.18 19.28 10.19
CA ILE A 32 -0.73 18.01 9.71
C ILE A 32 -0.27 16.87 10.61
N PHE A 33 1.02 16.76 10.92
CA PHE A 33 1.53 15.69 11.78
C PHE A 33 0.92 15.75 13.18
N GLN A 34 0.83 16.92 13.81
CA GLN A 34 0.20 17.10 15.12
C GLN A 34 -1.30 16.70 15.12
N LYS A 35 -2.00 16.93 14.01
CA LYS A 35 -3.40 16.53 13.85
C LYS A 35 -3.57 15.04 13.59
N GLN A 36 -2.66 14.45 12.77
CA GLN A 36 -2.76 13.06 12.35
C GLN A 36 -2.10 12.08 13.33
N LEU A 37 -1.18 12.56 14.18
CA LEU A 37 -0.42 11.77 15.14
C LEU A 37 -0.72 12.25 16.59
N PRO A 38 -1.97 12.11 17.06
CA PRO A 38 -2.40 12.71 18.34
C PRO A 38 -1.72 12.11 19.57
N LYS A 39 -1.15 10.92 19.47
CA LYS A 39 -0.40 10.27 20.56
C LYS A 39 1.04 10.77 20.68
N MET A 40 1.50 11.53 19.72
CA MET A 40 2.87 12.03 19.69
C MET A 40 2.92 13.44 20.31
N PRO A 41 3.86 13.71 21.23
CA PRO A 41 4.01 15.04 21.84
C PRO A 41 4.20 16.11 20.76
N LYS A 42 3.43 17.19 20.86
CA LYS A 42 3.46 18.28 19.86
C LYS A 42 4.83 18.94 19.74
N ASP A 43 5.53 19.07 20.87
CA ASP A 43 6.87 19.65 20.91
C ASP A 43 7.91 18.75 20.26
N TYR A 44 7.76 17.43 20.41
CA TYR A 44 8.60 16.46 19.74
C TYR A 44 8.46 16.56 18.22
N ILE A 45 7.21 16.63 17.72
CA ILE A 45 6.95 16.82 16.28
C ILE A 45 7.56 18.13 15.79
N ALA A 46 7.34 19.25 16.50
CA ALA A 46 7.88 20.54 16.12
C ALA A 46 9.42 20.52 16.08
N ARG A 47 10.04 19.93 17.09
CA ARG A 47 11.51 19.84 17.17
C ARG A 47 12.10 19.13 15.96
N LEU A 48 11.55 17.97 15.56
CA LEU A 48 12.11 17.20 14.45
C LEU A 48 11.78 17.78 13.09
N VAL A 49 10.60 18.38 12.90
CA VAL A 49 10.23 19.04 11.64
C VAL A 49 11.13 20.24 11.34
N TYR A 50 11.53 20.99 12.39
CA TYR A 50 12.40 22.15 12.21
C TYR A 50 13.89 21.85 12.40
N ASP A 51 14.25 20.61 12.72
CA ASP A 51 15.66 20.19 12.84
C ASP A 51 16.33 20.20 11.47
N ARG A 52 17.47 20.86 11.37
CA ARG A 52 18.25 20.99 10.12
C ARG A 52 18.83 19.67 9.61
N THR A 53 18.93 18.65 10.48
CA THR A 53 19.38 17.30 10.09
C THR A 53 18.28 16.47 9.46
N HIS A 54 17.03 16.94 9.51
CA HIS A 54 15.86 16.30 8.90
C HIS A 54 15.49 16.99 7.59
N LEU A 55 15.05 16.19 6.64
CA LEU A 55 14.48 16.64 5.38
C LEU A 55 13.01 16.25 5.32
N SER A 56 12.23 17.05 4.63
CA SER A 56 10.82 16.71 4.39
C SER A 56 10.50 16.78 2.91
N ILE A 57 9.66 15.87 2.44
CA ILE A 57 9.00 16.00 1.14
C ILE A 57 7.54 16.34 1.41
N ALA A 58 7.12 17.50 0.98
CA ALA A 58 5.76 18.00 1.13
C ALA A 58 4.99 17.92 -0.17
N ILE A 59 3.70 17.61 -0.06
CA ILE A 59 2.72 17.78 -1.13
C ILE A 59 2.12 19.17 -0.94
N VAL A 60 2.33 20.03 -1.92
CA VAL A 60 1.91 21.43 -1.88
C VAL A 60 0.93 21.70 -3.01
N LYS A 61 -0.25 22.24 -2.69
CA LYS A 61 -1.19 22.83 -3.64
C LYS A 61 -0.92 24.32 -3.77
N LYS A 62 -1.18 24.84 -4.94
CA LYS A 62 -1.09 26.30 -5.15
C LYS A 62 -2.15 27.05 -4.32
N PRO A 63 -1.83 28.22 -3.70
CA PRO A 63 -0.54 28.92 -3.80
C PRO A 63 0.56 28.32 -2.90
N LEU A 64 0.30 27.79 -1.70
CA LEU A 64 1.24 27.16 -0.73
C LEU A 64 0.48 26.33 0.32
N GLU A 65 -0.62 25.69 -0.05
CA GLU A 65 -1.37 24.82 0.86
C GLU A 65 -0.68 23.47 0.97
N VAL A 66 -0.20 23.11 2.16
CA VAL A 66 0.38 21.80 2.43
C VAL A 66 -0.72 20.79 2.73
N VAL A 67 -0.76 19.68 1.98
CA VAL A 67 -1.78 18.63 2.11
C VAL A 67 -1.24 17.32 2.67
N GLY A 68 0.06 17.18 2.81
CA GLY A 68 0.71 16.03 3.40
C GLY A 68 2.20 16.04 3.18
N GLY A 69 2.90 15.06 3.77
CA GLY A 69 4.33 14.91 3.57
C GLY A 69 4.94 13.78 4.37
N ILE A 70 6.24 13.61 4.16
CA ILE A 70 7.11 12.69 4.89
C ILE A 70 8.30 13.50 5.40
N THR A 71 8.59 13.38 6.70
CA THR A 71 9.85 13.87 7.29
C THR A 71 10.75 12.66 7.55
N TYR A 72 12.00 12.76 7.13
CA TYR A 72 12.98 11.70 7.29
C TYR A 72 14.34 12.25 7.67
N ARG A 73 15.16 11.42 8.30
CA ARG A 73 16.55 11.73 8.67
C ARG A 73 17.48 10.80 7.91
N PRO A 74 18.36 11.31 7.03
CA PRO A 74 19.39 10.51 6.37
C PRO A 74 20.57 10.23 7.31
N PHE A 75 21.11 9.02 7.23
CA PHE A 75 22.34 8.57 7.84
C PHE A 75 23.27 8.05 6.74
N ASP A 76 23.84 8.95 5.99
CA ASP A 76 24.57 8.65 4.74
C ASP A 76 25.75 7.71 4.96
N GLN A 77 26.48 7.86 6.07
CA GLN A 77 27.60 6.98 6.44
C GLN A 77 27.15 5.52 6.66
N HIS A 78 25.92 5.33 7.12
CA HIS A 78 25.30 4.02 7.40
C HIS A 78 24.40 3.53 6.25
N LYS A 79 24.26 4.31 5.17
CA LYS A 79 23.48 4.01 3.97
C LYS A 79 22.00 3.72 4.23
N PHE A 80 21.44 4.27 5.31
CA PHE A 80 20.00 4.19 5.59
C PHE A 80 19.43 5.57 5.94
N ALA A 81 18.11 5.69 5.88
CA ALA A 81 17.37 6.83 6.40
C ALA A 81 16.20 6.36 7.26
N GLU A 82 15.91 7.12 8.31
CA GLU A 82 14.72 6.92 9.14
C GLU A 82 13.58 7.76 8.60
N ILE A 83 12.43 7.13 8.34
CA ILE A 83 11.17 7.88 8.15
C ILE A 83 10.58 8.13 9.52
N VAL A 84 10.57 9.40 9.91
CA VAL A 84 10.13 9.83 11.24
C VAL A 84 8.64 10.12 11.26
N PHE A 85 8.14 10.87 10.29
CA PHE A 85 6.72 11.20 10.14
C PHE A 85 6.26 10.97 8.70
N CYS A 86 5.05 10.43 8.56
CA CYS A 86 4.39 10.28 7.27
C CYS A 86 2.88 10.46 7.45
N ALA A 87 2.32 11.52 6.91
CA ALA A 87 0.88 11.77 6.98
C ALA A 87 0.34 12.57 5.81
N ILE A 88 -0.92 12.30 5.48
CA ILE A 88 -1.74 13.05 4.52
C ILE A 88 -2.93 13.64 5.28
N SER A 89 -3.28 14.88 4.98
CA SER A 89 -4.47 15.54 5.57
C SER A 89 -5.72 14.68 5.36
N SER A 90 -6.61 14.61 6.36
CA SER A 90 -7.75 13.68 6.38
C SER A 90 -8.68 13.82 5.18
N ASP A 91 -8.88 15.04 4.69
CA ASP A 91 -9.72 15.38 3.55
C ASP A 91 -9.08 15.03 2.19
N GLN A 92 -7.77 14.76 2.17
CA GLN A 92 -7.00 14.42 0.98
C GLN A 92 -6.57 12.96 0.93
N GLN A 93 -6.97 12.15 1.90
CA GLN A 93 -6.69 10.71 1.93
C GLN A 93 -7.45 9.96 0.83
N VAL A 94 -7.04 8.71 0.56
CA VAL A 94 -7.65 7.79 -0.44
C VAL A 94 -7.46 8.22 -1.91
N LYS A 95 -6.83 9.35 -2.19
CA LYS A 95 -6.54 9.85 -3.55
C LYS A 95 -5.24 9.27 -4.16
N GLY A 96 -4.56 8.39 -3.44
CA GLY A 96 -3.29 7.80 -3.88
C GLY A 96 -2.05 8.67 -3.59
N TYR A 97 -2.21 9.82 -2.96
CA TYR A 97 -1.10 10.73 -2.65
C TYR A 97 0.00 10.09 -1.81
N GLY A 98 -0.35 9.27 -0.80
CA GLY A 98 0.65 8.63 0.06
C GLY A 98 1.59 7.67 -0.69
N ALA A 99 1.06 6.89 -1.63
CA ALA A 99 1.87 5.99 -2.45
C ALA A 99 2.77 6.77 -3.42
N HIS A 100 2.24 7.83 -4.00
CA HIS A 100 2.98 8.67 -4.94
C HIS A 100 4.08 9.48 -4.23
N LEU A 101 3.77 10.01 -3.04
CA LEU A 101 4.73 10.67 -2.15
C LEU A 101 5.90 9.75 -1.77
N MET A 102 5.61 8.49 -1.42
CA MET A 102 6.66 7.49 -1.12
C MET A 102 7.53 7.20 -2.35
N SER A 103 6.95 7.20 -3.55
CA SER A 103 7.71 7.03 -4.78
C SER A 103 8.64 8.23 -5.03
N HIS A 104 8.16 9.45 -4.81
CA HIS A 104 8.99 10.67 -4.86
C HIS A 104 10.15 10.60 -3.86
N LEU A 105 9.86 10.22 -2.60
CA LEU A 105 10.90 10.08 -1.58
C LEU A 105 11.99 9.09 -2.03
N LYS A 106 11.59 7.91 -2.49
CA LYS A 106 12.54 6.87 -2.91
C LYS A 106 13.41 7.32 -4.09
N ASP A 107 12.81 7.90 -5.10
CA ASP A 107 13.55 8.36 -6.27
C ASP A 107 14.46 9.55 -5.95
N TYR A 108 14.01 10.49 -5.11
CA TYR A 108 14.80 11.62 -4.64
C TYR A 108 16.03 11.15 -3.83
N VAL A 109 15.81 10.34 -2.80
CA VAL A 109 16.89 9.85 -1.91
C VAL A 109 17.92 9.05 -2.69
N LYS A 110 17.51 8.20 -3.63
CA LYS A 110 18.43 7.47 -4.51
C LYS A 110 19.25 8.38 -5.42
N ALA A 111 18.71 9.50 -5.82
CA ALA A 111 19.39 10.44 -6.72
C ALA A 111 20.38 11.36 -5.99
N THR A 112 20.13 11.63 -4.70
CA THR A 112 20.84 12.68 -3.95
C THR A 112 21.73 12.16 -2.82
N SER A 113 21.63 10.87 -2.47
CA SER A 113 22.35 10.29 -1.34
C SER A 113 22.77 8.84 -1.58
N PRO A 114 23.72 8.30 -0.79
CA PRO A 114 24.11 6.89 -0.83
C PRO A 114 23.12 5.96 -0.12
N VAL A 115 22.02 6.48 0.40
CA VAL A 115 21.01 5.74 1.16
C VAL A 115 20.32 4.71 0.28
N MET A 116 20.30 3.46 0.74
CA MET A 116 19.62 2.35 0.05
C MET A 116 18.53 1.69 0.87
N HIS A 117 18.43 2.02 2.15
CA HIS A 117 17.49 1.41 3.07
C HIS A 117 16.70 2.48 3.83
N PHE A 118 15.39 2.28 3.95
CA PHE A 118 14.56 3.03 4.88
C PHE A 118 14.20 2.17 6.07
N LEU A 119 14.28 2.75 7.25
CA LEU A 119 13.73 2.21 8.49
C LEU A 119 12.62 3.14 8.99
N THR A 120 11.60 2.56 9.60
CA THR A 120 10.51 3.30 10.24
C THR A 120 9.91 2.47 11.36
N TYR A 121 9.46 3.12 12.42
CA TYR A 121 8.58 2.51 13.41
C TYR A 121 7.13 2.77 13.00
N ALA A 122 6.39 1.72 12.73
CA ALA A 122 4.99 1.78 12.33
C ALA A 122 4.09 1.30 13.45
N ASP A 123 3.02 2.04 13.72
CA ASP A 123 1.94 1.54 14.55
C ASP A 123 1.12 0.45 13.81
N ASN A 124 0.20 -0.18 14.54
CA ASN A 124 -0.61 -1.26 13.97
C ASN A 124 -1.46 -0.83 12.76
N TYR A 125 -1.84 0.45 12.67
CA TYR A 125 -2.64 0.97 11.57
C TYR A 125 -1.77 1.30 10.35
N ALA A 126 -0.55 1.77 10.56
CA ALA A 126 0.39 2.14 9.51
C ALA A 126 1.09 0.93 8.84
N ILE A 127 1.20 -0.22 9.54
CA ILE A 127 1.85 -1.44 9.01
C ILE A 127 1.29 -1.82 7.63
N GLY A 128 -0.04 -1.76 7.46
CA GLY A 128 -0.70 -2.10 6.18
C GLY A 128 -0.30 -1.17 5.04
N TYR A 129 -0.15 0.12 5.32
CA TYR A 129 0.33 1.11 4.36
C TYR A 129 1.79 0.84 4.00
N PHE A 130 2.68 0.72 4.98
CA PHE A 130 4.11 0.51 4.72
C PHE A 130 4.37 -0.80 3.96
N LYS A 131 3.64 -1.88 4.27
CA LYS A 131 3.72 -3.13 3.48
C LYS A 131 3.41 -2.90 2.00
N LYS A 132 2.36 -2.14 1.68
CA LYS A 132 2.02 -1.78 0.28
C LYS A 132 3.10 -0.93 -0.38
N GLN A 133 3.89 -0.22 0.40
CA GLN A 133 5.03 0.58 -0.09
C GLN A 133 6.34 -0.24 -0.17
N GLY A 134 6.30 -1.55 0.08
CA GLY A 134 7.45 -2.43 -0.02
C GLY A 134 8.30 -2.54 1.26
N PHE A 135 7.74 -2.15 2.39
CA PHE A 135 8.37 -2.38 3.69
C PHE A 135 8.03 -3.77 4.23
N THR A 136 8.98 -4.37 4.93
CA THR A 136 8.83 -5.66 5.60
C THR A 136 9.15 -5.51 7.09
N LYS A 137 8.67 -6.45 7.91
CA LYS A 137 9.05 -6.56 9.33
C LYS A 137 10.39 -7.26 9.51
N GLU A 138 10.89 -7.88 8.46
CA GLU A 138 12.20 -8.52 8.44
C GLU A 138 13.26 -7.45 8.21
N ILE A 139 14.14 -7.28 9.18
CA ILE A 139 15.23 -6.31 9.13
C ILE A 139 16.49 -7.05 8.68
N THR A 140 16.90 -6.78 7.46
CA THR A 140 18.11 -7.37 6.84
C THR A 140 19.34 -6.48 7.00
N LEU A 141 19.15 -5.19 7.33
CA LEU A 141 20.26 -4.28 7.63
C LEU A 141 20.91 -4.66 8.95
N ASP A 142 22.24 -4.73 8.97
CA ASP A 142 23.00 -5.08 10.17
C ASP A 142 22.63 -4.15 11.34
N LYS A 143 22.40 -4.75 12.50
CA LYS A 143 21.99 -4.01 13.71
C LYS A 143 23.03 -2.96 14.13
N SER A 144 24.31 -3.23 13.93
CA SER A 144 25.40 -2.29 14.23
C SER A 144 25.30 -0.97 13.46
N LEU A 145 24.63 -0.95 12.30
CA LEU A 145 24.50 0.22 11.46
C LEU A 145 23.38 1.18 11.91
N TRP A 146 22.36 0.68 12.60
CA TRP A 146 21.17 1.50 12.92
C TRP A 146 20.81 1.53 14.41
N MET A 147 21.23 0.55 15.21
CA MET A 147 20.97 0.55 16.65
C MET A 147 21.65 1.74 17.34
N GLY A 148 20.87 2.45 18.17
CA GLY A 148 21.33 3.65 18.86
C GLY A 148 21.22 4.93 18.03
N TYR A 149 20.95 4.85 16.71
CA TYR A 149 20.75 6.01 15.83
C TYR A 149 19.29 6.43 15.71
N ILE A 150 18.40 5.49 15.76
CA ILE A 150 16.95 5.71 15.70
C ILE A 150 16.32 5.42 17.05
N LYS A 151 15.27 6.16 17.39
CA LYS A 151 14.56 5.99 18.66
C LYS A 151 13.71 4.73 18.59
N ASP A 152 13.81 3.88 19.62
CA ASP A 152 12.86 2.78 19.81
C ASP A 152 11.55 3.30 20.42
N TYR A 153 10.43 2.75 19.96
CA TYR A 153 9.11 3.15 20.41
C TYR A 153 8.33 1.93 20.88
N GLU A 154 7.92 1.94 22.13
CA GLU A 154 7.11 0.90 22.71
C GLU A 154 5.77 0.76 21.95
N GLY A 155 5.41 -0.47 21.60
CA GLY A 155 4.21 -0.75 20.78
C GLY A 155 4.33 -0.45 19.29
N GLY A 156 5.45 0.12 18.85
CA GLY A 156 5.77 0.28 17.42
C GLY A 156 6.38 -0.99 16.83
N THR A 157 6.16 -1.22 15.55
CA THR A 157 6.83 -2.28 14.79
C THR A 157 7.86 -1.65 13.87
N ILE A 158 9.14 -2.01 14.06
CA ILE A 158 10.18 -1.58 13.11
C ILE A 158 9.97 -2.28 11.77
N MET A 159 10.12 -1.52 10.70
CA MET A 159 9.98 -2.00 9.33
C MET A 159 11.09 -1.45 8.46
N GLN A 160 11.56 -2.26 7.52
CA GLN A 160 12.60 -1.92 6.57
C GLN A 160 12.08 -1.96 5.14
N CYS A 161 12.52 -1.00 4.33
CA CYS A 161 12.40 -1.04 2.87
C CYS A 161 13.79 -0.90 2.25
N SER A 162 14.23 -1.90 1.50
CA SER A 162 15.45 -1.82 0.69
C SER A 162 15.09 -1.37 -0.72
N MET A 163 15.71 -0.30 -1.19
CA MET A 163 15.44 0.25 -2.51
C MET A 163 16.13 -0.55 -3.61
N ILE A 164 15.45 -0.72 -4.73
CA ILE A 164 16.00 -1.39 -5.91
C ILE A 164 16.78 -0.36 -6.73
N PRO A 165 18.09 -0.57 -6.98
CA PRO A 165 18.95 0.45 -7.57
C PRO A 165 18.51 0.96 -8.94
N ARG A 166 18.03 0.07 -9.80
CA ARG A 166 17.71 0.38 -11.22
C ARG A 166 16.25 0.73 -11.50
N VAL A 167 15.41 0.81 -10.46
CA VAL A 167 13.98 1.11 -10.60
C VAL A 167 13.74 2.58 -10.32
N ARG A 168 13.02 3.27 -11.21
CA ARG A 168 12.39 4.56 -10.93
C ARG A 168 10.99 4.29 -10.40
N TYR A 169 10.75 4.62 -9.15
CA TYR A 169 9.48 4.30 -8.47
C TYR A 169 8.29 5.06 -9.04
N LEU A 170 8.50 6.30 -9.49
CA LEU A 170 7.47 7.09 -10.17
C LEU A 170 7.05 6.50 -11.52
N GLU A 171 7.93 5.75 -12.18
CA GLU A 171 7.67 5.08 -13.44
C GLU A 171 7.33 3.58 -13.31
N ALA A 172 7.26 3.07 -12.07
CA ALA A 172 7.08 1.63 -11.81
C ALA A 172 5.84 1.04 -12.50
N GLY A 173 4.72 1.76 -12.50
CA GLY A 173 3.50 1.33 -13.18
C GLY A 173 3.70 1.15 -14.69
N ARG A 174 4.36 2.09 -15.35
CA ARG A 174 4.67 2.02 -16.78
C ARG A 174 5.64 0.89 -17.11
N MET A 175 6.65 0.70 -16.27
CA MET A 175 7.61 -0.38 -16.40
C MET A 175 6.94 -1.75 -16.29
N LEU A 176 6.06 -1.94 -15.30
CA LEU A 176 5.32 -3.19 -15.09
C LEU A 176 4.36 -3.49 -16.25
N LEU A 177 3.68 -2.48 -16.79
CA LEU A 177 2.85 -2.66 -17.99
C LEU A 177 3.69 -3.14 -19.17
N LYS A 178 4.82 -2.52 -19.44
CA LYS A 178 5.73 -2.93 -20.52
C LYS A 178 6.27 -4.35 -20.32
N GLN A 179 6.62 -4.71 -19.09
CA GLN A 179 7.04 -6.08 -18.77
C GLN A 179 5.90 -7.08 -19.02
N LYS A 180 4.68 -6.77 -18.58
CA LYS A 180 3.50 -7.59 -18.82
C LYS A 180 3.25 -7.79 -20.32
N GLU A 181 3.29 -6.72 -21.12
CA GLU A 181 3.12 -6.78 -22.57
C GLU A 181 4.18 -7.67 -23.23
N THR A 182 5.45 -7.53 -22.80
CA THR A 182 6.56 -8.33 -23.31
C THR A 182 6.37 -9.82 -23.01
N VAL A 183 5.96 -10.15 -21.78
CA VAL A 183 5.69 -11.54 -21.36
C VAL A 183 4.51 -12.12 -22.16
N LEU A 184 3.42 -11.35 -22.30
CA LEU A 184 2.25 -11.79 -23.07
C LEU A 184 2.62 -11.99 -24.55
N ALA A 185 3.42 -11.12 -25.15
CA ALA A 185 3.90 -11.29 -26.52
C ALA A 185 4.71 -12.59 -26.69
N LYS A 186 5.59 -12.91 -25.74
CA LYS A 186 6.32 -14.18 -25.74
C LYS A 186 5.40 -15.39 -25.58
N ILE A 187 4.43 -15.33 -24.67
CA ILE A 187 3.46 -16.42 -24.49
C ILE A 187 2.70 -16.66 -25.80
N ARG A 188 2.22 -15.61 -26.46
CA ARG A 188 1.51 -15.72 -27.75
C ARG A 188 2.34 -16.31 -28.86
N ALA A 189 3.65 -16.09 -28.83
CA ALA A 189 4.57 -16.67 -29.83
C ALA A 189 4.74 -18.19 -29.68
N PHE A 190 4.60 -18.73 -28.46
CA PHE A 190 4.81 -20.15 -28.16
C PHE A 190 3.53 -20.93 -27.87
N SER A 191 2.45 -20.27 -27.51
CA SER A 191 1.20 -20.88 -27.09
C SER A 191 -0.01 -20.15 -27.68
N LYS A 192 -1.02 -20.91 -28.04
CA LYS A 192 -2.33 -20.38 -28.46
C LYS A 192 -3.32 -20.29 -27.29
N SER A 193 -2.85 -20.35 -26.05
CA SER A 193 -3.68 -20.38 -24.83
C SER A 193 -4.51 -19.12 -24.60
N ASP A 194 -4.16 -18.01 -25.23
CA ASP A 194 -4.87 -16.74 -25.17
C ASP A 194 -5.88 -16.54 -26.30
N VAL A 195 -5.98 -17.51 -27.24
CA VAL A 195 -6.92 -17.45 -28.34
C VAL A 195 -8.32 -17.78 -27.82
N ILE A 196 -9.21 -16.81 -27.87
CA ILE A 196 -10.63 -17.01 -27.56
C ILE A 196 -11.28 -17.65 -28.77
N HIS A 197 -11.62 -18.93 -28.66
CA HIS A 197 -12.37 -19.62 -29.71
C HIS A 197 -13.83 -19.25 -29.64
N GLN A 198 -14.40 -18.88 -30.78
CA GLN A 198 -15.84 -18.68 -30.90
C GLN A 198 -16.55 -20.03 -30.62
N PRO A 199 -17.63 -20.05 -29.84
CA PRO A 199 -18.39 -21.28 -29.62
C PRO A 199 -18.90 -21.83 -30.97
N PRO A 200 -18.87 -23.15 -31.19
CA PRO A 200 -19.40 -23.76 -32.40
C PRO A 200 -20.85 -23.30 -32.63
N GLN A 201 -21.17 -22.87 -33.85
CA GLN A 201 -22.52 -22.37 -34.21
C GLN A 201 -23.63 -23.38 -33.90
N THR A 202 -23.29 -24.67 -33.83
CA THR A 202 -24.20 -25.76 -33.42
C THR A 202 -24.67 -25.63 -31.95
N MET A 203 -23.90 -24.97 -31.08
CA MET A 203 -24.32 -24.78 -29.68
C MET A 203 -25.33 -23.64 -29.52
N GLU A 204 -25.28 -22.61 -30.34
CA GLU A 204 -26.29 -21.56 -30.34
C GLU A 204 -27.65 -22.07 -30.79
N LYS A 205 -27.69 -22.92 -31.82
CA LYS A 205 -28.94 -23.54 -32.28
C LYS A 205 -29.57 -24.47 -31.24
N ARG A 206 -28.79 -25.15 -30.41
CA ARG A 206 -29.31 -25.99 -29.31
C ARG A 206 -29.86 -25.19 -28.14
N ARG A 207 -29.39 -24.00 -27.87
CA ARG A 207 -29.94 -23.14 -26.81
C ARG A 207 -31.37 -22.69 -27.09
N HIS A 208 -31.75 -22.53 -28.37
CA HIS A 208 -33.11 -22.14 -28.78
C HIS A 208 -34.04 -23.37 -28.96
N GLN A 209 -33.52 -24.62 -29.00
CA GLN A 209 -34.33 -25.83 -29.18
C GLN A 209 -34.57 -26.61 -27.89
N ASN A 210 -33.93 -26.29 -26.77
CA ASN A 210 -34.24 -26.92 -25.49
C ASN A 210 -35.47 -26.22 -24.85
N ARG A 211 -36.64 -26.45 -25.44
CA ARG A 211 -37.85 -26.50 -24.62
C ARG A 211 -37.71 -27.69 -23.67
N PRO A 212 -38.07 -27.56 -22.39
CA PRO A 212 -38.02 -28.67 -21.46
C PRO A 212 -38.87 -29.79 -22.02
N HIS A 213 -38.22 -30.89 -22.43
CA HIS A 213 -38.90 -32.12 -22.80
C HIS A 213 -39.56 -32.60 -21.52
N VAL A 214 -40.87 -32.40 -21.43
CA VAL A 214 -41.69 -33.00 -20.41
C VAL A 214 -41.62 -34.50 -20.68
N TYR A 215 -40.85 -35.24 -19.90
CA TYR A 215 -40.87 -36.70 -19.94
C TYR A 215 -42.28 -37.16 -19.56
N PRO A 216 -42.96 -37.96 -20.38
CA PRO A 216 -44.22 -38.56 -19.96
C PRO A 216 -43.94 -39.40 -18.72
N ARG A 217 -44.71 -39.20 -17.66
CA ARG A 217 -44.71 -40.05 -16.48
C ARG A 217 -45.05 -41.45 -16.90
N ASP A 218 -44.06 -42.33 -17.06
CA ASP A 218 -44.29 -43.75 -17.28
C ASP A 218 -44.76 -44.35 -15.96
N SER A 219 -46.04 -44.70 -15.92
CA SER A 219 -46.75 -45.20 -14.75
C SER A 219 -46.43 -46.66 -14.44
N ARG A 220 -45.34 -47.21 -14.97
CA ARG A 220 -45.00 -48.65 -14.85
C ARG A 220 -43.69 -48.99 -14.13
N LEU A 221 -43.19 -48.14 -13.30
CA LEU A 221 -42.08 -48.52 -12.40
C LEU A 221 -42.64 -49.04 -11.08
N ARG A 222 -42.89 -50.35 -11.02
CA ARG A 222 -43.12 -51.07 -9.77
C ARG A 222 -41.85 -50.94 -8.89
N LEU A 223 -42.04 -50.47 -7.70
CA LEU A 223 -41.04 -50.45 -6.63
C LEU A 223 -40.63 -51.88 -6.29
N VAL A 224 -39.42 -52.28 -6.61
CA VAL A 224 -38.78 -53.47 -6.07
C VAL A 224 -38.11 -53.07 -4.74
N PRO A 225 -38.40 -53.73 -3.62
CA PRO A 225 -37.73 -53.43 -2.35
C PRO A 225 -36.27 -53.90 -2.43
N ARG A 226 -35.33 -52.97 -2.34
CA ARG A 226 -33.92 -53.30 -2.14
C ARG A 226 -33.65 -53.56 -0.67
N HIS A 227 -33.33 -54.81 -0.37
CA HIS A 227 -32.76 -55.23 0.92
C HIS A 227 -31.48 -54.46 1.24
N GLY A 228 -31.32 -54.22 2.54
CA GLY A 228 -30.32 -53.38 3.18
C GLY A 228 -28.89 -53.49 2.67
N ARG A 229 -28.29 -52.34 2.47
CA ARG A 229 -26.85 -52.17 2.50
C ARG A 229 -26.48 -51.16 3.59
N ALA A 230 -25.48 -51.58 4.34
CA ALA A 230 -24.92 -50.91 5.48
C ALA A 230 -24.58 -49.42 5.19
N ARG A 231 -24.93 -48.60 6.15
CA ARG A 231 -24.64 -47.16 6.20
C ARG A 231 -23.13 -46.91 6.19
N ALA A 232 -22.61 -46.31 5.15
CA ALA A 232 -21.29 -45.71 5.16
C ALA A 232 -21.29 -44.44 6.06
N PRO A 233 -20.20 -44.13 6.78
CA PRO A 233 -20.18 -42.97 7.65
C PRO A 233 -20.30 -41.69 6.83
N THR A 234 -21.23 -40.84 7.22
CA THR A 234 -21.46 -39.51 6.66
C THR A 234 -20.26 -38.63 6.92
N ALA A 235 -19.64 -38.17 5.86
CA ALA A 235 -18.70 -37.05 5.95
C ALA A 235 -19.40 -35.81 6.55
N PRO A 236 -18.73 -35.04 7.39
CA PRO A 236 -19.33 -33.84 7.98
C PRO A 236 -19.72 -32.84 6.88
N ARG A 237 -20.95 -32.40 6.94
CA ARG A 237 -21.48 -31.31 6.11
C ARG A 237 -20.58 -30.07 6.26
N PRO A 238 -20.15 -29.43 5.18
CA PRO A 238 -19.50 -28.12 5.31
C PRO A 238 -20.50 -27.14 5.94
N GLN A 239 -20.11 -26.55 7.05
CA GLN A 239 -20.88 -25.47 7.66
C GLN A 239 -20.94 -24.28 6.71
N PRO A 240 -22.08 -23.58 6.62
CA PRO A 240 -22.13 -22.36 5.84
C PRO A 240 -21.10 -21.38 6.43
N PHE A 241 -20.23 -20.88 5.56
CA PHE A 241 -19.38 -19.74 5.90
C PHE A 241 -20.30 -18.63 6.41
N THR A 242 -20.26 -18.39 7.70
CA THR A 242 -20.72 -17.13 8.25
C THR A 242 -19.88 -16.07 7.56
N THR A 243 -20.50 -15.32 6.69
CA THR A 243 -19.99 -14.05 6.21
C THR A 243 -19.65 -13.24 7.45
N ALA A 244 -18.34 -13.22 7.79
CA ALA A 244 -17.83 -12.25 8.71
C ALA A 244 -18.23 -10.90 8.12
N THR A 245 -19.17 -10.27 8.77
CA THR A 245 -19.57 -8.90 8.52
C THR A 245 -18.29 -8.11 8.43
N SER A 246 -17.95 -7.68 7.22
CA SER A 246 -16.89 -6.72 6.99
C SER A 246 -17.18 -5.58 7.95
N ALA A 247 -16.41 -5.50 9.02
CA ALA A 247 -16.46 -4.37 9.93
C ALA A 247 -16.17 -3.16 9.04
N PHE A 248 -17.20 -2.35 8.85
CA PHE A 248 -17.14 -1.06 8.18
C PHE A 248 -16.05 -0.25 8.89
N VAL A 249 -14.86 -0.22 8.28
CA VAL A 249 -13.77 0.65 8.72
C VAL A 249 -14.22 2.05 8.35
N PRO A 250 -14.49 2.92 9.33
CA PRO A 250 -14.90 4.28 9.01
C PRO A 250 -13.80 4.95 8.18
N PRO A 251 -14.12 5.84 7.23
CA PRO A 251 -13.18 6.49 6.32
C PRO A 251 -12.10 7.35 6.98
N ASN A 252 -12.08 7.42 8.31
CA ASN A 252 -11.11 8.13 9.14
C ASN A 252 -10.02 7.25 9.75
N ALA A 253 -9.65 6.12 9.10
CA ALA A 253 -8.47 5.38 9.52
C ALA A 253 -7.23 6.27 9.31
N ARG A 254 -6.91 7.02 10.34
CA ARG A 254 -5.76 7.90 10.44
C ARG A 254 -4.50 7.05 10.33
N PHE A 255 -3.58 7.44 9.48
CA PHE A 255 -2.22 6.90 9.50
C PHE A 255 -1.56 7.39 10.80
N LEU A 256 -1.72 6.61 11.86
CA LEU A 256 -1.17 6.92 13.18
C LEU A 256 0.14 6.16 13.32
N LEU A 257 1.24 6.89 13.30
CA LEU A 257 2.44 6.48 14.00
C LEU A 257 2.14 6.71 15.50
N ALA A 258 1.71 5.66 16.21
CA ALA A 258 1.37 5.76 17.62
C ALA A 258 2.62 5.46 18.45
N PHE A 259 2.96 6.37 19.34
CA PHE A 259 4.05 6.20 20.30
C PHE A 259 3.49 6.35 21.72
N PRO A 260 3.91 5.49 22.66
CA PRO A 260 3.56 5.65 24.06
C PRO A 260 4.22 6.89 24.64
N GLU A 261 3.57 7.46 25.65
CA GLU A 261 4.08 8.57 26.45
C GLU A 261 5.43 8.22 27.09
N PRO A 262 6.39 9.14 27.09
CA PRO A 262 7.58 8.98 27.92
C PRO A 262 7.16 9.09 29.39
N GLY A 263 7.33 8.01 30.16
CA GLY A 263 7.35 8.08 31.61
C GLY A 263 8.58 8.83 32.12
#